data_75bdd4cca0df8e33fe8c253d9bceae88
#
_entry.id   75bdd4cca0df8e33fe8c253d9bceae88
#
_cell.length_a   1.000
_cell.length_b   1.000
_cell.length_c   1.000
_cell.angle_alpha   90.00
_cell.angle_beta   90.00
_cell.angle_gamma   90.00
#
_symmetry.space_group_name_H-M   'P 1'
#
loop_
_entity.id
_entity.type
_entity.pdbx_description
1 polymer ?
#
loop_
_entity_poly.entity_id
_entity_poly.type
_entity_poly.pdbx_seq_one_letter_code
_entity_poly.pdbx_strand_id
1 'polypeptide(L)'
;HNWGNILLNTRWNHVFTPQLFSNTTLAYNRYVFDIRQEETSSIQQPDGSTIINGSNNLFHSGISDLSISTDFDYHPLPAHNIKFGAKYIYHQFAPEVQTVNQHNSDNGYPQTNDNYSLNNSHIHAHDFSLYAEDDLILNEHWKINAGLHFSFFNVQKQTYLSLQSRLSISFQATSNIILKSSFSQ
;
A
#
# COMPACT_ATOMS: atom_id res chain seq x y z
N HIS A 1 -11.05 -8.55 18.81
CA HIS A 1 -10.23 -7.95 17.75
C HIS A 1 -9.36 -9.04 17.14
N ASN A 2 -9.38 -9.15 15.84
CA ASN A 2 -8.50 -10.04 15.10
C ASN A 2 -7.89 -9.25 13.93
N TRP A 3 -6.59 -9.42 13.71
CA TRP A 3 -5.91 -8.80 12.57
C TRP A 3 -4.81 -9.72 12.06
N GLY A 4 -4.55 -9.66 10.78
CA GLY A 4 -3.55 -10.50 10.16
C GLY A 4 -2.98 -9.88 8.89
N ASN A 5 -1.74 -10.22 8.60
CA ASN A 5 -1.06 -9.87 7.38
C ASN A 5 -0.39 -11.11 6.77
N ILE A 6 -0.56 -11.28 5.45
CA ILE A 6 0.12 -12.30 4.65
C ILE A 6 0.93 -11.56 3.61
N LEU A 7 2.24 -11.79 3.59
CA LEU A 7 3.16 -11.27 2.58
C LEU A 7 3.86 -12.46 1.90
N LEU A 8 3.67 -12.58 0.60
CA LEU A 8 4.37 -13.53 -0.26
C LEU A 8 5.15 -12.75 -1.30
N ASN A 9 6.43 -13.08 -1.48
CA ASN A 9 7.22 -12.48 -2.56
C ASN A 9 8.13 -13.51 -3.21
N THR A 10 8.38 -13.30 -4.50
CA THR A 10 9.34 -14.06 -5.29
C THR A 10 10.18 -13.06 -6.07
N ARG A 11 11.49 -13.25 -6.04
CA ARG A 11 12.45 -12.43 -6.75
C ARG A 11 13.25 -13.26 -7.72
N TRP A 12 13.34 -12.78 -8.97
CA TRP A 12 14.16 -13.35 -10.00
C TRP A 12 15.20 -12.35 -10.45
N ASN A 13 16.47 -12.76 -10.37
CA ASN A 13 17.61 -11.95 -10.76
C ASN A 13 18.17 -12.52 -12.08
N HIS A 14 18.46 -11.64 -13.04
CA HIS A 14 19.03 -12.04 -14.31
C HIS A 14 20.16 -11.12 -14.74
N VAL A 15 21.28 -11.72 -15.13
CA VAL A 15 22.44 -11.03 -15.71
C VAL A 15 22.39 -11.21 -17.22
N PHE A 16 22.05 -10.17 -17.95
CA PHE A 16 22.02 -10.18 -19.41
C PHE A 16 23.43 -10.08 -20.00
N THR A 17 24.22 -9.15 -19.45
CA THR A 17 25.62 -8.92 -19.81
C THR A 17 26.37 -8.51 -18.53
N PRO A 18 27.72 -8.44 -18.57
CA PRO A 18 28.50 -7.91 -17.43
C PRO A 18 28.11 -6.47 -17.03
N GLN A 19 27.43 -5.75 -17.91
CA GLN A 19 27.04 -4.35 -17.72
C GLN A 19 25.54 -4.17 -17.44
N LEU A 20 24.71 -5.20 -17.68
CA LEU A 20 23.25 -5.12 -17.53
C LEU A 20 22.72 -6.24 -16.66
N PHE A 21 22.17 -5.86 -15.56
CA PHE A 21 21.52 -6.73 -14.58
C PHE A 21 20.05 -6.34 -14.41
N SER A 22 19.18 -7.31 -14.17
CA SER A 22 17.80 -7.06 -13.80
C SER A 22 17.37 -7.81 -12.55
N ASN A 23 16.39 -7.23 -11.89
CA ASN A 23 15.78 -7.74 -10.67
C ASN A 23 14.27 -7.62 -10.80
N THR A 24 13.58 -8.74 -11.03
CA THR A 24 12.13 -8.79 -11.14
C THR A 24 11.54 -9.36 -9.85
N THR A 25 10.59 -8.65 -9.26
CA THR A 25 9.90 -9.06 -8.03
C THR A 25 8.40 -9.16 -8.29
N LEU A 26 7.82 -10.29 -7.92
CA LEU A 26 6.38 -10.49 -7.83
C LEU A 26 6.03 -10.58 -6.34
N ALA A 27 5.06 -9.78 -5.88
CA ALA A 27 4.64 -9.80 -4.50
C ALA A 27 3.13 -9.76 -4.36
N TYR A 28 2.64 -10.49 -3.37
CA TYR A 28 1.26 -10.46 -2.92
C TYR A 28 1.24 -10.08 -1.44
N ASN A 29 0.46 -9.07 -1.10
CA ASN A 29 0.22 -8.65 0.27
C ASN A 29 -1.28 -8.64 0.54
N ARG A 30 -1.68 -9.16 1.69
CA ARG A 30 -3.06 -9.10 2.17
C ARG A 30 -3.07 -8.75 3.64
N TYR A 31 -3.70 -7.65 3.96
CA TYR A 31 -3.98 -7.21 5.33
C TYR A 31 -5.48 -7.27 5.59
N VAL A 32 -5.88 -7.84 6.71
CA VAL A 32 -7.28 -7.95 7.15
C VAL A 32 -7.36 -7.60 8.61
N PHE A 33 -8.40 -6.90 9.01
CA PHE A 33 -8.74 -6.74 10.41
C PHE A 33 -10.25 -6.90 10.66
N ASP A 34 -10.55 -7.48 11.82
CA ASP A 34 -11.90 -7.70 12.31
C ASP A 34 -12.03 -7.09 13.70
N ILE A 35 -13.07 -6.30 13.90
CA ILE A 35 -13.46 -5.77 15.21
C ILE A 35 -14.85 -6.28 15.48
N ARG A 36 -15.01 -7.04 16.56
CA ARG A 36 -16.31 -7.44 17.08
C ARG A 36 -16.58 -6.65 18.35
N GLN A 37 -17.71 -5.99 18.37
CA GLN A 37 -18.24 -5.28 19.53
C GLN A 37 -19.57 -5.91 19.90
N GLU A 38 -19.63 -6.45 21.13
CA GLU A 38 -20.83 -7.01 21.71
C GLU A 38 -21.24 -6.12 22.87
N GLU A 39 -22.48 -5.69 22.86
CA GLU A 39 -23.06 -4.88 23.93
C GLU A 39 -24.36 -5.55 24.37
N THR A 40 -24.50 -5.76 25.67
CA THR A 40 -25.71 -6.32 26.27
C THR A 40 -26.14 -5.42 27.42
N SER A 41 -27.38 -4.97 27.38
CA SER A 41 -28.00 -4.23 28.45
C SER A 41 -29.23 -4.99 28.97
N SER A 42 -29.45 -4.99 30.28
CA SER A 42 -30.64 -5.54 30.90
C SER A 42 -31.37 -4.46 31.69
N ILE A 43 -32.67 -4.36 31.49
CA ILE A 43 -33.54 -3.42 32.18
C ILE A 43 -34.61 -4.20 32.92
N GLN A 44 -34.61 -4.10 34.25
CA GLN A 44 -35.67 -4.67 35.07
C GLN A 44 -36.85 -3.71 35.16
N GLN A 45 -38.02 -4.18 34.83
CA GLN A 45 -39.25 -3.38 34.90
C GLN A 45 -39.92 -3.45 36.29
N PRO A 46 -40.78 -2.49 36.66
CA PRO A 46 -41.47 -2.48 37.97
C PRO A 46 -42.41 -3.66 38.18
N ASP A 47 -42.84 -4.33 37.10
CA ASP A 47 -43.68 -5.52 37.11
C ASP A 47 -42.89 -6.83 37.34
N GLY A 48 -41.56 -6.74 37.49
CA GLY A 48 -40.68 -7.88 37.70
C GLY A 48 -40.16 -8.50 36.42
N SER A 49 -40.61 -8.04 35.24
CA SER A 49 -40.07 -8.49 33.95
C SER A 49 -38.66 -7.92 33.66
N THR A 50 -37.86 -8.60 32.86
CA THR A 50 -36.52 -8.15 32.47
C THR A 50 -36.44 -8.09 30.96
N ILE A 51 -36.15 -6.91 30.42
CA ILE A 51 -35.86 -6.72 29.00
C ILE A 51 -34.34 -6.81 28.83
N ILE A 52 -33.89 -7.67 27.94
CA ILE A 52 -32.47 -7.82 27.54
C ILE A 52 -32.35 -7.33 26.11
N ASN A 53 -31.55 -6.30 25.93
CA ASN A 53 -31.17 -5.78 24.60
C ASN A 53 -29.71 -6.15 24.33
N GLY A 54 -29.46 -6.86 23.25
CA GLY A 54 -28.13 -7.21 22.80
C GLY A 54 -27.85 -6.65 21.41
N SER A 55 -26.67 -6.12 21.19
CA SER A 55 -26.18 -5.79 19.85
C SER A 55 -24.81 -6.43 19.62
N ASN A 56 -24.61 -6.97 18.44
CA ASN A 56 -23.33 -7.52 17.99
C ASN A 56 -22.95 -6.83 16.69
N ASN A 57 -21.93 -6.01 16.73
CA ASN A 57 -21.40 -5.28 15.60
C ASN A 57 -20.11 -5.93 15.15
N LEU A 58 -20.04 -6.35 13.90
CA LEU A 58 -18.82 -6.88 13.26
C LEU A 58 -18.35 -5.89 12.20
N PHE A 59 -17.15 -5.35 12.40
CA PHE A 59 -16.45 -4.53 11.43
C PHE A 59 -15.37 -5.39 10.76
N HIS A 60 -15.44 -5.51 9.46
CA HIS A 60 -14.46 -6.23 8.66
C HIS A 60 -13.90 -5.32 7.58
N SER A 61 -12.57 -5.18 7.53
CA SER A 61 -11.91 -4.39 6.50
C SER A 61 -10.60 -5.06 6.07
N GLY A 62 -10.17 -4.78 4.84
CA GLY A 62 -8.95 -5.35 4.34
C GLY A 62 -8.43 -4.69 3.07
N ILE A 63 -7.15 -4.94 2.81
CA ILE A 63 -6.45 -4.51 1.61
C ILE A 63 -5.71 -5.73 1.06
N SER A 64 -5.82 -5.95 -0.26
CA SER A 64 -5.03 -6.96 -0.97
C SER A 64 -4.34 -6.30 -2.15
N ASP A 65 -3.02 -6.51 -2.25
CA ASP A 65 -2.18 -5.95 -3.30
C ASP A 65 -1.49 -7.08 -4.05
N LEU A 66 -1.55 -7.03 -5.38
CA LEU A 66 -0.71 -7.84 -6.25
C LEU A 66 0.21 -6.90 -7.01
N SER A 67 1.52 -7.08 -6.87
CA SER A 67 2.50 -6.20 -7.50
C SER A 67 3.54 -6.97 -8.28
N ILE A 68 3.95 -6.37 -9.40
CA ILE A 68 5.12 -6.78 -10.17
C ILE A 68 6.01 -5.56 -10.37
N SER A 69 7.31 -5.71 -10.13
CA SER A 69 8.31 -4.70 -10.45
C SER A 69 9.50 -5.32 -11.16
N THR A 70 10.10 -4.55 -12.06
CA THR A 70 11.35 -4.93 -12.69
C THR A 70 12.27 -3.72 -12.67
N ASP A 71 13.44 -3.90 -12.07
CA ASP A 71 14.48 -2.91 -11.93
C ASP A 71 15.70 -3.37 -12.74
N PHE A 72 16.34 -2.45 -13.44
CA PHE A 72 17.53 -2.66 -14.23
C PHE A 72 18.66 -1.78 -13.71
N ASP A 73 19.83 -2.39 -13.55
CA ASP A 73 21.10 -1.71 -13.30
C ASP A 73 21.97 -1.85 -14.55
N TYR A 74 22.35 -0.71 -15.14
CA TYR A 74 23.10 -0.65 -16.38
C TYR A 74 24.33 0.24 -16.25
N HIS A 75 25.49 -0.37 -16.45
CA HIS A 75 26.80 0.27 -16.37
C HIS A 75 27.48 0.28 -17.75
N PRO A 76 27.05 1.14 -18.70
CA PRO A 76 27.62 1.16 -20.06
C PRO A 76 29.09 1.59 -20.08
N LEU A 77 29.44 2.52 -19.19
CA LEU A 77 30.77 3.11 -19.04
C LEU A 77 31.07 3.29 -17.53
N PRO A 78 32.36 3.35 -17.14
CA PRO A 78 32.72 3.55 -15.72
C PRO A 78 32.18 4.83 -15.10
N ALA A 79 31.85 5.84 -15.92
CA ALA A 79 31.29 7.12 -15.47
C ALA A 79 29.77 7.10 -15.24
N HIS A 80 29.05 6.11 -15.77
CA HIS A 80 27.60 6.04 -15.76
C HIS A 80 27.10 4.83 -14.97
N ASN A 81 26.19 5.09 -14.05
CA ASN A 81 25.43 4.06 -13.35
C ASN A 81 23.94 4.36 -13.53
N ILE A 82 23.37 3.79 -14.59
CA ILE A 82 21.99 4.03 -14.99
C ILE A 82 21.09 2.99 -14.33
N LYS A 83 20.07 3.46 -13.62
CA LYS A 83 19.02 2.61 -13.07
C LYS A 83 17.68 3.01 -13.68
N PHE A 84 16.92 2.04 -14.12
CA PHE A 84 15.59 2.27 -14.64
C PHE A 84 14.70 1.07 -14.32
N GLY A 85 13.41 1.33 -14.24
CA GLY A 85 12.49 0.27 -13.91
C GLY A 85 11.04 0.64 -14.09
N ALA A 86 10.20 -0.38 -13.93
CA ALA A 86 8.76 -0.28 -13.98
C ALA A 86 8.16 -1.04 -12.80
N LYS A 87 7.07 -0.52 -12.26
CA LYS A 87 6.28 -1.17 -11.23
C LYS A 87 4.80 -1.04 -11.54
N TYR A 88 4.07 -2.12 -11.33
CA TYR A 88 2.62 -2.14 -11.39
C TYR A 88 2.07 -2.76 -10.11
N ILE A 89 1.04 -2.14 -9.53
CA ILE A 89 0.33 -2.67 -8.39
C ILE A 89 -1.18 -2.66 -8.71
N TYR A 90 -1.80 -3.79 -8.50
CA TYR A 90 -3.25 -3.90 -8.45
C TYR A 90 -3.69 -3.94 -6.99
N HIS A 91 -4.48 -2.95 -6.60
CA HIS A 91 -5.04 -2.81 -5.26
C HIS A 91 -6.50 -3.26 -5.25
N GLN A 92 -6.85 -4.02 -4.25
CA GLN A 92 -8.24 -4.33 -3.91
C GLN A 92 -8.49 -3.92 -2.47
N PHE A 93 -9.32 -2.90 -2.29
CA PHE A 93 -9.75 -2.43 -0.99
C PHE A 93 -11.11 -3.02 -0.69
N ALA A 94 -11.24 -3.68 0.46
CA ALA A 94 -12.50 -4.04 1.07
C ALA A 94 -12.73 -3.02 2.19
N PRO A 95 -13.45 -1.90 1.94
CA PRO A 95 -13.74 -0.94 2.98
C PRO A 95 -14.57 -1.61 4.06
N GLU A 96 -14.57 -0.98 5.21
CA GLU A 96 -15.28 -1.44 6.40
C GLU A 96 -16.70 -1.91 6.08
N VAL A 97 -16.98 -3.18 6.36
CA VAL A 97 -18.30 -3.78 6.28
C VAL A 97 -18.81 -3.95 7.70
N GLN A 98 -19.87 -3.24 8.04
CA GLN A 98 -20.52 -3.39 9.34
C GLN A 98 -21.69 -4.37 9.20
N THR A 99 -21.70 -5.42 10.00
CA THR A 99 -22.84 -6.30 10.19
C THR A 99 -23.40 -6.06 11.59
N VAL A 100 -24.63 -5.65 11.68
CA VAL A 100 -25.31 -5.40 12.95
C VAL A 100 -26.34 -6.48 13.18
N ASN A 101 -26.22 -7.18 14.29
CA ASN A 101 -27.23 -8.13 14.77
C ASN A 101 -27.80 -7.58 16.06
N GLN A 102 -29.06 -7.17 16.05
CA GLN A 102 -29.79 -6.72 17.24
C GLN A 102 -30.71 -7.83 17.72
N HIS A 103 -30.66 -8.09 19.00
CA HIS A 103 -31.51 -9.07 19.67
C HIS A 103 -32.16 -8.46 20.88
N ASN A 104 -33.48 -8.45 20.86
CA ASN A 104 -34.29 -7.99 21.99
C ASN A 104 -35.05 -9.16 22.56
N SER A 105 -35.01 -9.35 23.87
CA SER A 105 -35.79 -10.39 24.55
C SER A 105 -36.50 -9.82 25.76
N ASP A 106 -37.73 -10.27 26.02
CA ASP A 106 -38.49 -10.02 27.22
C ASP A 106 -38.72 -11.33 27.96
N ASN A 107 -38.36 -11.39 29.25
CA ASN A 107 -38.42 -12.61 30.06
C ASN A 107 -37.80 -13.85 29.42
N GLY A 108 -36.72 -13.66 28.61
CA GLY A 108 -36.04 -14.73 27.91
C GLY A 108 -36.69 -15.15 26.57
N TYR A 109 -37.79 -14.52 26.17
CA TYR A 109 -38.44 -14.76 24.87
C TYR A 109 -37.95 -13.72 23.85
N PRO A 110 -37.43 -14.12 22.67
CA PRO A 110 -37.01 -13.19 21.64
C PRO A 110 -38.22 -12.40 21.11
N GLN A 111 -38.12 -11.07 21.13
CA GLN A 111 -39.13 -10.16 20.60
C GLN A 111 -38.85 -9.76 19.16
N THR A 112 -37.62 -9.38 18.89
CA THR A 112 -37.15 -8.99 17.55
C THR A 112 -35.70 -9.42 17.32
N ASN A 113 -35.37 -9.79 16.07
CA ASN A 113 -34.01 -10.01 15.60
C ASN A 113 -33.86 -9.26 14.29
N ASP A 114 -33.17 -8.14 14.34
CA ASP A 114 -32.86 -7.36 13.15
C ASP A 114 -31.41 -7.61 12.73
N ASN A 115 -31.22 -8.13 11.53
CA ASN A 115 -29.90 -8.37 10.94
C ASN A 115 -29.77 -7.53 9.67
N TYR A 116 -28.79 -6.65 9.63
CA TYR A 116 -28.47 -5.92 8.42
C TYR A 116 -26.96 -5.78 8.22
N SER A 117 -26.56 -5.83 6.98
CA SER A 117 -25.18 -5.64 6.57
C SER A 117 -25.07 -4.35 5.76
N LEU A 118 -24.20 -3.47 6.17
CA LEU A 118 -23.91 -2.23 5.49
C LEU A 118 -22.66 -2.38 4.65
N ASN A 119 -22.79 -2.08 3.38
CA ASN A 119 -21.74 -1.94 2.36
C ASN A 119 -20.81 -3.14 2.15
N ASN A 120 -20.90 -3.74 0.98
CA ASN A 120 -19.99 -4.81 0.52
C ASN A 120 -19.34 -4.42 -0.82
N SER A 121 -18.95 -3.16 -0.99
CA SER A 121 -18.32 -2.69 -2.22
C SER A 121 -16.79 -2.84 -2.14
N HIS A 122 -16.23 -3.57 -3.09
CA HIS A 122 -14.78 -3.60 -3.29
C HIS A 122 -14.38 -2.44 -4.19
N ILE A 123 -13.34 -1.74 -3.80
CA ILE A 123 -12.72 -0.68 -4.59
C ILE A 123 -11.44 -1.22 -5.20
N HIS A 124 -11.31 -1.08 -6.50
CA HIS A 124 -10.13 -1.51 -7.25
C HIS A 124 -9.33 -0.29 -7.69
N ALA A 125 -8.02 -0.36 -7.58
CA ALA A 125 -7.14 0.67 -8.09
C ALA A 125 -5.93 0.05 -8.79
N HIS A 126 -5.41 0.80 -9.75
CA HIS A 126 -4.25 0.46 -10.56
C HIS A 126 -3.19 1.53 -10.35
N ASP A 127 -2.02 1.12 -9.90
CA ASP A 127 -0.85 1.98 -9.75
C ASP A 127 0.23 1.48 -10.71
N PHE A 128 0.68 2.38 -11.59
CA PHE A 128 1.76 2.11 -12.52
C PHE A 128 2.81 3.19 -12.41
N SER A 129 4.07 2.81 -12.30
CA SER A 129 5.18 3.75 -12.25
C SER A 129 6.34 3.32 -13.12
N LEU A 130 7.03 4.33 -13.68
CA LEU A 130 8.27 4.20 -14.41
C LEU A 130 9.29 5.14 -13.80
N TYR A 131 10.54 4.73 -13.77
CA TYR A 131 11.62 5.61 -13.38
C TYR A 131 12.88 5.34 -14.21
N ALA A 132 13.69 6.38 -14.35
CA ALA A 132 15.05 6.29 -14.84
C ALA A 132 15.92 7.31 -14.14
N GLU A 133 17.12 6.91 -13.73
CA GLU A 133 18.11 7.78 -13.11
C GLU A 133 19.51 7.41 -13.59
N ASP A 134 20.40 8.39 -13.61
CA ASP A 134 21.81 8.20 -13.90
C ASP A 134 22.67 8.85 -12.82
N ASP A 135 23.53 8.06 -12.21
CA ASP A 135 24.63 8.51 -11.36
C ASP A 135 25.87 8.72 -12.24
N LEU A 136 26.09 9.97 -12.62
CA LEU A 136 27.15 10.37 -13.53
C LEU A 136 28.37 10.88 -12.77
N ILE A 137 29.53 10.28 -12.99
CA ILE A 137 30.83 10.76 -12.52
C ILE A 137 31.49 11.53 -13.65
N LEU A 138 31.39 12.88 -13.62
CA LEU A 138 32.00 13.73 -14.65
C LEU A 138 33.53 13.75 -14.56
N ASN A 139 34.06 13.82 -13.34
CA ASN A 139 35.48 13.78 -13.04
C ASN A 139 35.70 13.55 -11.53
N GLU A 140 36.93 13.64 -11.06
CA GLU A 140 37.27 13.43 -9.63
C GLU A 140 36.58 14.40 -8.67
N HIS A 141 36.11 15.57 -9.16
CA HIS A 141 35.49 16.59 -8.35
C HIS A 141 33.96 16.64 -8.47
N TRP A 142 33.39 16.26 -9.62
CA TRP A 142 31.97 16.43 -9.89
C TRP A 142 31.24 15.11 -10.06
N LYS A 143 30.16 14.95 -9.31
CA LYS A 143 29.19 13.87 -9.46
C LYS A 143 27.79 14.46 -9.59
N ILE A 144 27.01 13.93 -10.51
CA ILE A 144 25.62 14.37 -10.76
C ILE A 144 24.74 13.12 -10.71
N ASN A 145 23.66 13.19 -9.98
CA ASN A 145 22.56 12.24 -10.06
C ASN A 145 21.36 12.98 -10.66
N ALA A 146 20.83 12.48 -11.76
CA ALA A 146 19.65 13.01 -12.43
C ALA A 146 18.64 11.89 -12.66
N GLY A 147 17.39 12.13 -12.31
CA GLY A 147 16.34 11.12 -12.44
C GLY A 147 14.97 11.71 -12.73
N LEU A 148 14.15 10.88 -13.37
CA LEU A 148 12.74 11.13 -13.63
C LEU A 148 11.92 9.96 -13.13
N HIS A 149 10.79 10.26 -12.52
CA HIS A 149 9.81 9.28 -12.08
C HIS A 149 8.43 9.69 -12.59
N PHE A 150 7.80 8.80 -13.31
CA PHE A 150 6.42 8.95 -13.76
C PHE A 150 5.53 8.00 -12.97
N SER A 151 4.39 8.49 -12.50
CA SER A 151 3.36 7.67 -11.86
C SER A 151 1.99 7.92 -12.47
N PHE A 152 1.24 6.84 -12.60
CA PHE A 152 -0.14 6.77 -13.04
C PHE A 152 -0.93 6.03 -11.98
N PHE A 153 -1.91 6.66 -11.38
CA PHE A 153 -2.80 6.03 -10.42
C PHE A 153 -4.25 6.18 -10.89
N ASN A 154 -4.94 5.05 -11.04
CA ASN A 154 -6.34 5.01 -11.41
C ASN A 154 -7.15 4.30 -10.32
N VAL A 155 -8.18 4.95 -9.82
CA VAL A 155 -9.12 4.41 -8.85
C VAL A 155 -10.55 4.76 -9.27
N GLN A 156 -11.40 3.75 -9.41
CA GLN A 156 -12.77 3.90 -9.90
C GLN A 156 -12.80 4.62 -11.27
N LYS A 157 -13.26 5.88 -11.31
CA LYS A 157 -13.34 6.72 -12.53
C LYS A 157 -12.33 7.86 -12.53
N GLN A 158 -11.44 7.93 -11.54
CA GLN A 158 -10.46 9.00 -11.40
C GLN A 158 -9.08 8.53 -11.76
N THR A 159 -8.37 9.35 -12.52
CA THR A 159 -6.98 9.09 -12.92
C THR A 159 -6.10 10.25 -12.47
N TYR A 160 -4.99 9.90 -11.85
CA TYR A 160 -3.98 10.83 -11.37
C TYR A 160 -2.66 10.54 -12.08
N LEU A 161 -2.03 11.58 -12.59
CA LEU A 161 -0.72 11.50 -13.25
C LEU A 161 0.25 12.40 -12.50
N SER A 162 1.48 11.94 -12.34
CA SER A 162 2.55 12.73 -11.75
C SER A 162 3.86 12.47 -12.49
N LEU A 163 4.58 13.54 -12.80
CA LEU A 163 5.95 13.48 -13.30
C LEU A 163 6.84 14.19 -12.28
N GLN A 164 7.80 13.49 -11.73
CA GLN A 164 8.70 13.97 -10.69
C GLN A 164 10.11 13.97 -11.23
N SER A 165 10.82 15.08 -11.08
CA SER A 165 12.22 15.21 -11.44
C SER A 165 13.09 15.30 -10.19
N ARG A 166 14.28 14.72 -10.27
CA ARG A 166 15.30 14.76 -9.22
C ARG A 166 16.64 15.14 -9.84
N LEU A 167 17.34 16.05 -9.18
CA LEU A 167 18.68 16.43 -9.57
C LEU A 167 19.50 16.62 -8.29
N SER A 168 20.65 15.99 -8.23
CA SER A 168 21.61 16.17 -7.14
C SER A 168 23.00 16.38 -7.73
N ILE A 169 23.69 17.36 -7.23
CA ILE A 169 25.04 17.71 -7.64
C ILE A 169 25.95 17.66 -6.42
N SER A 170 27.09 17.01 -6.58
CA SER A 170 28.13 16.92 -5.54
C SER A 170 29.45 17.43 -6.11
N PHE A 171 30.04 18.38 -5.43
CA PHE A 171 31.34 18.95 -5.76
C PHE A 171 32.34 18.73 -4.64
N GLN A 172 33.41 18.02 -4.93
CA GLN A 172 34.52 17.81 -4.02
C GLN A 172 35.54 18.94 -4.18
N ALA A 173 35.46 19.92 -3.28
CA ALA A 173 36.33 21.09 -3.32
C ALA A 173 37.77 20.77 -2.88
N THR A 174 37.92 19.88 -1.89
CA THR A 174 39.21 19.37 -1.40
C THR A 174 39.04 17.92 -0.98
N SER A 175 40.11 17.23 -0.59
CA SER A 175 40.04 15.86 -0.05
C SER A 175 39.10 15.73 1.18
N ASN A 176 38.88 16.83 1.90
CA ASN A 176 38.13 16.84 3.15
C ASN A 176 36.81 17.64 3.09
N ILE A 177 36.52 18.32 1.97
CA ILE A 177 35.33 19.19 1.82
C ILE A 177 34.54 18.79 0.60
N ILE A 178 33.28 18.41 0.81
CA ILE A 178 32.31 18.11 -0.24
C ILE A 178 31.11 19.03 -0.08
N LEU A 179 30.74 19.72 -1.15
CA LEU A 179 29.52 20.52 -1.24
C LEU A 179 28.45 19.71 -2.00
N LYS A 180 27.22 19.69 -1.49
CA LYS A 180 26.10 18.99 -2.10
C LYS A 180 24.90 19.92 -2.22
N SER A 181 24.21 19.84 -3.36
CA SER A 181 22.92 20.51 -3.58
C SER A 181 21.96 19.51 -4.21
N SER A 182 20.68 19.54 -3.85
CA SER A 182 19.67 18.67 -4.42
C SER A 182 18.37 19.43 -4.64
N PHE A 183 17.66 19.02 -5.69
CA PHE A 183 16.32 19.46 -6.04
C PHE A 183 15.46 18.22 -6.30
N SER A 184 14.23 18.23 -5.82
CA SER A 184 13.21 17.22 -6.14
C SER A 184 11.84 17.88 -6.17
N GLN A 185 11.02 17.41 -7.09
CA GLN A 185 9.62 17.84 -7.26
C GLN A 185 8.69 16.68 -6.90
#